data_59f5af68e64a3f2429988251673fd600
#
_entry.id   59f5af68e64a3f2429988251673fd600
#
_cell.length_a   1.000
_cell.length_b   1.000
_cell.length_c   1.000
_cell.angle_alpha   90.00
_cell.angle_beta   90.00
_cell.angle_gamma   90.00
#
_symmetry.space_group_name_H-M   'P 1'
#
loop_
_entity.id
_entity.type
_entity.pdbx_description
1 polymer ?
#
loop_
_entity_poly.entity_id
_entity_poly.type
_entity_poly.pdbx_seq_one_letter_code
_entity_poly.pdbx_strand_id
1 'polypeptide(L)'
;MKVEKRDGTIQEFRFEKIKKVIEKVFSDKAVNEEVPEKFIEQVKQYFDNFIEKHDETFVMPIEDIQDVIRDFLIKKNKIKAAEAFILYRKKREEIRDEKSWMTKEITKKLNAKDVENQNANLDEASFGGRIGEASRVVTKNMALKHMSKQFRDNHNNNEDYIHDLDSYEIGMHNCLSIPFDKLLKNGFSTRQTDVRPANSINTASQLVAVIFQIQSLQQFGGVAATHIDWTMVPYVRKSFNKHFRDGLVYCEEQPDQVEVYKNPSGSKIEDISIEDSWYKDFPKAYRYAIDMTNKEAHQAVEGLFHNLNTLQSRSGNQLPFTSLNYGTCTLPEGRLYTKAILEVSIEGLGEFGRTSIFPCQIFQIKRGVNDKPGTPNYDLKQLALQSTSKRLYPNYCLTNWSNHEKWVDLDRKNKQEYIDSLSEDDYNALIEQLEKHPELKELLDLEIVEEN
;
A
#
# COMPACT_ATOMS: atom_id res chain seq x y z
N MET A 1 -35.62 8.38 47.44
CA MET A 1 -34.21 8.05 47.19
C MET A 1 -33.89 8.19 45.68
N LYS A 2 -32.80 8.80 45.33
CA LYS A 2 -32.31 8.94 43.97
C LYS A 2 -31.08 8.08 43.78
N VAL A 3 -30.75 7.81 42.54
CA VAL A 3 -29.58 6.99 42.14
C VAL A 3 -28.68 7.82 41.27
N GLU A 4 -27.41 7.92 41.66
CA GLU A 4 -26.37 8.49 40.82
C GLU A 4 -25.80 7.40 39.92
N LYS A 5 -25.87 7.64 38.63
CA LYS A 5 -25.22 6.77 37.64
C LYS A 5 -23.75 7.11 37.52
N ARG A 6 -22.98 6.21 36.86
CA ARG A 6 -21.55 6.35 36.62
C ARG A 6 -21.17 7.58 35.78
N ASP A 7 -22.12 8.12 35.01
CA ASP A 7 -21.94 9.34 34.21
C ASP A 7 -22.29 10.63 34.96
N GLY A 8 -22.53 10.52 36.28
CA GLY A 8 -22.93 11.61 37.15
C GLY A 8 -24.41 11.99 37.03
N THR A 9 -25.20 11.34 36.18
CA THR A 9 -26.64 11.64 36.07
C THR A 9 -27.43 11.06 37.26
N ILE A 10 -28.32 11.88 37.81
CA ILE A 10 -29.18 11.48 38.92
C ILE A 10 -30.58 11.09 38.40
N GLN A 11 -31.05 9.93 38.77
CA GLN A 11 -32.39 9.43 38.40
C GLN A 11 -33.14 8.90 39.61
N GLU A 12 -34.46 8.84 39.48
CA GLU A 12 -35.29 8.21 40.49
C GLU A 12 -35.00 6.71 40.62
N PHE A 13 -34.94 6.22 41.87
CA PHE A 13 -34.77 4.79 42.12
C PHE A 13 -35.98 4.01 41.60
N ARG A 14 -35.75 2.92 40.89
CA ARG A 14 -36.78 2.01 40.36
C ARG A 14 -36.38 0.56 40.60
N PHE A 15 -37.05 -0.12 41.50
CA PHE A 15 -36.76 -1.51 41.84
C PHE A 15 -36.89 -2.45 40.62
N GLU A 16 -37.81 -2.16 39.71
CA GLU A 16 -37.98 -2.95 38.46
C GLU A 16 -36.70 -3.11 37.64
N LYS A 17 -35.79 -2.13 37.71
CA LYS A 17 -34.51 -2.24 37.03
C LYS A 17 -33.60 -3.27 37.71
N ILE A 18 -33.63 -3.34 39.02
CA ILE A 18 -32.88 -4.33 39.83
C ILE A 18 -33.43 -5.72 39.57
N LYS A 19 -34.76 -5.89 39.60
CA LYS A 19 -35.47 -7.13 39.32
C LYS A 19 -35.02 -7.69 37.94
N LYS A 20 -35.04 -6.88 36.87
CA LYS A 20 -34.61 -7.28 35.55
C LYS A 20 -33.15 -7.72 35.50
N VAL A 21 -32.27 -7.11 36.27
CA VAL A 21 -30.86 -7.52 36.34
C VAL A 21 -30.73 -8.87 37.03
N ILE A 22 -31.45 -9.10 38.14
CA ILE A 22 -31.46 -10.39 38.83
C ILE A 22 -32.00 -11.49 37.90
N GLU A 23 -33.13 -11.27 37.25
CA GLU A 23 -33.73 -12.21 36.31
C GLU A 23 -32.76 -12.58 35.20
N LYS A 24 -32.04 -11.59 34.64
CA LYS A 24 -31.04 -11.80 33.60
C LYS A 24 -29.85 -12.63 34.09
N VAL A 25 -29.42 -12.45 35.34
CA VAL A 25 -28.31 -13.23 35.91
C VAL A 25 -28.71 -14.68 36.10
N PHE A 26 -29.91 -14.92 36.60
CA PHE A 26 -30.42 -16.29 36.79
C PHE A 26 -30.70 -17.01 35.46
N SER A 27 -31.09 -16.29 34.41
CA SER A 27 -31.29 -16.85 33.07
C SER A 27 -29.97 -17.00 32.29
N ASP A 28 -28.81 -16.62 32.84
CA ASP A 28 -27.52 -16.85 32.21
C ASP A 28 -27.27 -18.34 32.00
N LYS A 29 -26.68 -18.72 30.86
CA LYS A 29 -26.41 -20.13 30.48
C LYS A 29 -25.59 -20.89 31.53
N ALA A 30 -24.73 -20.19 32.28
CA ALA A 30 -23.91 -20.79 33.35
C ALA A 30 -24.69 -21.06 34.61
N VAL A 31 -25.77 -20.33 34.85
CA VAL A 31 -26.66 -20.45 36.06
C VAL A 31 -27.83 -21.32 35.73
N ASN A 32 -28.60 -20.98 34.69
CA ASN A 32 -29.81 -21.67 34.20
C ASN A 32 -30.77 -22.13 35.33
N GLU A 33 -31.08 -21.23 36.25
CA GLU A 33 -31.99 -21.43 37.38
C GLU A 33 -33.15 -20.45 37.28
N GLU A 34 -34.32 -20.85 37.78
CA GLU A 34 -35.41 -19.89 38.02
C GLU A 34 -35.10 -18.99 39.22
N VAL A 35 -35.50 -17.73 39.13
CA VAL A 35 -35.31 -16.79 40.21
C VAL A 35 -36.29 -17.14 41.35
N PRO A 36 -35.83 -17.43 42.57
CA PRO A 36 -36.75 -17.67 43.69
C PRO A 36 -37.53 -16.39 44.03
N GLU A 37 -38.84 -16.42 43.98
CA GLU A 37 -39.70 -15.27 44.35
C GLU A 37 -39.32 -14.67 45.70
N LYS A 38 -39.11 -15.50 46.70
CA LYS A 38 -38.60 -15.10 48.02
C LYS A 38 -37.30 -14.30 47.98
N PHE A 39 -36.42 -14.57 46.98
CA PHE A 39 -35.17 -13.81 46.84
C PHE A 39 -35.44 -12.38 46.39
N ILE A 40 -36.30 -12.20 45.39
CA ILE A 40 -36.69 -10.87 44.91
C ILE A 40 -37.36 -10.07 45.97
N GLU A 41 -38.30 -10.70 46.72
CA GLU A 41 -39.01 -10.06 47.85
C GLU A 41 -38.03 -9.58 48.95
N GLN A 42 -37.03 -10.39 49.29
CA GLN A 42 -36.06 -10.03 50.33
C GLN A 42 -35.15 -8.88 49.86
N VAL A 43 -34.74 -8.87 48.61
CA VAL A 43 -33.95 -7.75 48.03
C VAL A 43 -34.81 -6.47 48.00
N LYS A 44 -36.08 -6.59 47.60
CA LYS A 44 -37.01 -5.46 47.61
C LYS A 44 -37.20 -4.90 49.02
N GLN A 45 -37.49 -5.76 50.00
CA GLN A 45 -37.67 -5.37 51.40
C GLN A 45 -36.44 -4.67 51.98
N TYR A 46 -35.23 -5.09 51.56
CA TYR A 46 -34.00 -4.40 51.96
C TYR A 46 -33.97 -2.95 51.44
N PHE A 47 -34.28 -2.73 50.17
CA PHE A 47 -34.29 -1.39 49.61
C PHE A 47 -35.46 -0.54 50.16
N ASP A 48 -36.63 -1.12 50.37
CA ASP A 48 -37.75 -0.42 50.97
C ASP A 48 -37.39 0.06 52.40
N ASN A 49 -36.83 -0.81 53.24
CA ASN A 49 -36.35 -0.46 54.59
C ASN A 49 -35.17 0.55 54.54
N PHE A 50 -34.35 0.51 53.51
CA PHE A 50 -33.26 1.46 53.33
C PHE A 50 -33.80 2.85 52.97
N ILE A 51 -34.80 2.92 52.09
CA ILE A 51 -35.47 4.16 51.69
C ILE A 51 -36.20 4.81 52.88
N GLU A 52 -36.86 4.02 53.73
CA GLU A 52 -37.55 4.53 54.94
C GLU A 52 -36.61 5.16 55.98
N LYS A 53 -35.32 4.74 55.97
CA LYS A 53 -34.31 5.25 56.93
C LYS A 53 -33.58 6.49 56.46
N HIS A 54 -33.73 6.89 55.20
CA HIS A 54 -33.03 8.03 54.60
C HIS A 54 -34.07 9.05 54.08
N ASP A 55 -33.69 10.30 54.05
CA ASP A 55 -34.54 11.35 53.51
C ASP A 55 -34.67 11.31 51.99
N GLU A 56 -35.62 12.06 51.42
CA GLU A 56 -35.88 12.10 49.99
C GLU A 56 -34.71 12.67 49.16
N THR A 57 -33.78 13.38 49.79
CA THR A 57 -32.61 13.99 49.15
C THR A 57 -31.47 13.03 48.99
N PHE A 58 -31.52 11.86 49.67
CA PHE A 58 -30.44 10.88 49.62
C PHE A 58 -30.24 10.32 48.22
N VAL A 59 -28.98 10.37 47.77
CA VAL A 59 -28.53 9.87 46.45
C VAL A 59 -27.58 8.69 46.66
N MET A 60 -27.99 7.51 46.20
CA MET A 60 -27.18 6.28 46.31
C MET A 60 -26.42 6.04 45.03
N PRO A 61 -25.08 5.84 45.06
CA PRO A 61 -24.33 5.43 43.91
C PRO A 61 -24.80 4.10 43.31
N ILE A 62 -24.82 3.97 42.00
CA ILE A 62 -25.23 2.72 41.32
C ILE A 62 -24.34 1.54 41.70
N GLU A 63 -23.09 1.79 42.07
CA GLU A 63 -22.14 0.75 42.48
C GLU A 63 -22.57 0.13 43.81
N ASP A 64 -23.02 0.95 44.77
CA ASP A 64 -23.48 0.46 46.06
C ASP A 64 -24.73 -0.42 45.91
N ILE A 65 -25.63 -0.07 44.98
CA ILE A 65 -26.79 -0.92 44.63
C ILE A 65 -26.31 -2.28 44.09
N GLN A 66 -25.32 -2.28 43.25
CA GLN A 66 -24.78 -3.52 42.67
C GLN A 66 -24.04 -4.36 43.71
N ASP A 67 -23.36 -3.73 44.65
CA ASP A 67 -22.70 -4.44 45.73
C ASP A 67 -23.70 -5.09 46.67
N VAL A 68 -24.79 -4.41 46.98
CA VAL A 68 -25.91 -5.00 47.74
C VAL A 68 -26.46 -6.25 47.03
N ILE A 69 -26.66 -6.21 45.72
CA ILE A 69 -27.17 -7.37 44.95
C ILE A 69 -26.15 -8.53 45.00
N ARG A 70 -24.87 -8.27 44.80
CA ARG A 70 -23.80 -9.26 44.94
C ARG A 70 -23.81 -9.93 46.32
N ASP A 71 -23.86 -9.11 47.36
CA ASP A 71 -23.80 -9.59 48.72
C ASP A 71 -25.03 -10.42 49.08
N PHE A 72 -26.21 -10.06 48.57
CA PHE A 72 -27.43 -10.89 48.71
C PHE A 72 -27.27 -12.25 48.03
N LEU A 73 -26.71 -12.29 46.79
CA LEU A 73 -26.47 -13.55 46.08
C LEU A 73 -25.53 -14.46 46.90
N ILE A 74 -24.45 -13.91 47.43
CA ILE A 74 -23.48 -14.66 48.24
C ILE A 74 -24.12 -15.13 49.56
N LYS A 75 -24.74 -14.24 50.30
CA LYS A 75 -25.41 -14.56 51.61
C LYS A 75 -26.50 -15.61 51.49
N LYS A 76 -27.18 -15.68 50.35
CA LYS A 76 -28.20 -16.69 50.04
C LYS A 76 -27.66 -17.95 49.38
N ASN A 77 -26.35 -18.12 49.38
CA ASN A 77 -25.66 -19.27 48.81
C ASN A 77 -25.97 -19.51 47.31
N LYS A 78 -26.27 -18.42 46.58
CA LYS A 78 -26.46 -18.45 45.12
C LYS A 78 -25.13 -18.19 44.41
N ILE A 79 -24.15 -19.05 44.63
CA ILE A 79 -22.76 -18.81 44.24
C ILE A 79 -22.62 -18.65 42.73
N LYS A 80 -23.22 -19.54 41.92
CA LYS A 80 -23.19 -19.45 40.45
C LYS A 80 -23.79 -18.15 39.95
N ALA A 81 -24.89 -17.70 40.51
CA ALA A 81 -25.52 -16.43 40.14
C ALA A 81 -24.62 -15.23 40.56
N ALA A 82 -23.95 -15.32 41.72
CA ALA A 82 -22.98 -14.30 42.15
C ALA A 82 -21.79 -14.20 41.20
N GLU A 83 -21.21 -15.32 40.78
CA GLU A 83 -20.14 -15.37 39.81
C GLU A 83 -20.57 -14.79 38.45
N ALA A 84 -21.71 -15.21 37.92
CA ALA A 84 -22.29 -14.67 36.68
C ALA A 84 -22.52 -13.15 36.76
N PHE A 85 -23.01 -12.66 37.92
CA PHE A 85 -23.21 -11.23 38.14
C PHE A 85 -21.88 -10.44 38.16
N ILE A 86 -20.85 -10.95 38.83
CA ILE A 86 -19.52 -10.34 38.88
C ILE A 86 -18.92 -10.29 37.48
N LEU A 87 -18.97 -11.40 36.71
CA LEU A 87 -18.47 -11.45 35.34
C LEU A 87 -19.25 -10.48 34.43
N TYR A 88 -20.58 -10.39 34.60
CA TYR A 88 -21.40 -9.43 33.86
C TYR A 88 -20.99 -7.98 34.17
N ARG A 89 -20.77 -7.63 35.43
CA ARG A 89 -20.28 -6.30 35.85
C ARG A 89 -18.97 -5.98 35.19
N LYS A 90 -17.99 -6.88 35.34
CA LYS A 90 -16.66 -6.73 34.76
C LYS A 90 -16.69 -6.52 33.22
N LYS A 91 -17.45 -7.36 32.53
CA LYS A 91 -17.62 -7.21 31.07
C LYS A 91 -18.27 -5.88 30.67
N ARG A 92 -19.24 -5.40 31.46
CA ARG A 92 -19.89 -4.09 31.22
C ARG A 92 -18.97 -2.91 31.51
N GLU A 93 -18.08 -3.06 32.48
CA GLU A 93 -17.02 -2.08 32.78
C GLU A 93 -16.01 -2.00 31.67
N GLU A 94 -15.45 -3.13 31.24
CA GLU A 94 -14.52 -3.21 30.11
C GLU A 94 -15.09 -2.55 28.84
N ILE A 95 -16.37 -2.83 28.50
CA ILE A 95 -17.03 -2.20 27.32
C ILE A 95 -17.15 -0.67 27.47
N ARG A 96 -17.39 -0.17 28.69
CA ARG A 96 -17.50 1.28 28.90
C ARG A 96 -16.15 1.96 28.84
N ASP A 97 -15.13 1.37 29.46
CA ASP A 97 -13.79 1.91 29.50
C ASP A 97 -13.22 1.96 28.08
N GLU A 98 -13.45 0.92 27.31
CA GLU A 98 -13.10 0.87 25.90
C GLU A 98 -13.81 1.97 25.08
N LYS A 99 -15.11 2.13 25.25
CA LYS A 99 -15.86 3.19 24.55
C LYS A 99 -15.39 4.59 24.97
N SER A 100 -15.09 4.79 26.24
CA SER A 100 -14.58 6.07 26.75
C SER A 100 -13.18 6.37 26.17
N TRP A 101 -12.30 5.39 26.18
CA TRP A 101 -10.97 5.49 25.59
C TRP A 101 -11.06 5.78 24.09
N MET A 102 -11.81 4.99 23.33
CA MET A 102 -11.96 5.15 21.88
C MET A 102 -12.51 6.53 21.52
N THR A 103 -13.52 7.02 22.26
CA THR A 103 -14.08 8.35 22.04
C THR A 103 -13.05 9.45 22.28
N LYS A 104 -12.23 9.32 23.32
CA LYS A 104 -11.15 10.28 23.62
C LYS A 104 -10.09 10.31 22.51
N GLU A 105 -9.62 9.12 22.07
CA GLU A 105 -8.62 9.02 21.00
C GLU A 105 -9.15 9.55 19.66
N ILE A 106 -10.37 9.18 19.28
CA ILE A 106 -11.01 9.70 18.07
C ILE A 106 -11.13 11.23 18.14
N THR A 107 -11.61 11.76 19.29
CA THR A 107 -11.76 13.21 19.46
C THR A 107 -10.41 13.93 19.38
N LYS A 108 -9.35 13.34 19.95
CA LYS A 108 -7.99 13.87 19.86
C LYS A 108 -7.54 13.97 18.41
N LYS A 109 -7.71 12.88 17.63
CA LYS A 109 -7.32 12.85 16.21
C LYS A 109 -8.14 13.82 15.34
N LEU A 110 -9.45 13.92 15.55
CA LEU A 110 -10.31 14.85 14.80
C LEU A 110 -9.97 16.32 15.07
N ASN A 111 -9.44 16.64 16.24
CA ASN A 111 -9.05 17.99 16.63
C ASN A 111 -7.55 18.26 16.52
N ALA A 112 -6.78 17.39 15.89
CA ALA A 112 -5.36 17.59 15.68
C ALA A 112 -5.09 18.90 14.91
N LYS A 113 -4.23 19.74 15.44
CA LYS A 113 -3.84 21.03 14.87
C LYS A 113 -2.41 21.00 14.33
N ASP A 114 -1.59 20.16 14.91
CA ASP A 114 -0.19 19.99 14.58
C ASP A 114 0.09 18.53 14.20
N VAL A 115 1.13 18.31 13.42
CA VAL A 115 1.61 16.98 13.06
C VAL A 115 2.28 16.36 14.27
N GLU A 116 1.63 15.41 14.92
CA GLU A 116 2.20 14.63 16.03
C GLU A 116 3.24 13.61 15.54
N ASN A 117 3.04 13.11 14.32
CA ASN A 117 3.91 12.15 13.67
C ASN A 117 4.78 12.89 12.65
N GLN A 118 6.09 12.82 12.79
CA GLN A 118 7.01 13.44 11.83
C GLN A 118 7.22 12.56 10.57
N ASN A 119 6.17 11.92 10.09
CA ASN A 119 6.20 11.18 8.85
C ASN A 119 6.01 12.16 7.68
N ALA A 120 7.05 12.39 6.89
CA ALA A 120 7.08 13.39 5.82
C ALA A 120 6.03 13.17 4.72
N ASN A 121 5.49 11.95 4.59
CA ASN A 121 4.47 11.61 3.58
C ASN A 121 3.03 11.75 4.05
N LEU A 122 2.79 12.13 5.32
CA LEU A 122 1.48 12.22 5.93
C LEU A 122 1.20 13.64 6.41
N ASP A 123 0.06 14.19 6.01
CA ASP A 123 -0.49 15.43 6.57
C ASP A 123 -1.67 15.11 7.51
N GLU A 124 -1.36 14.82 8.77
CA GLU A 124 -2.35 14.49 9.80
C GLU A 124 -3.30 15.65 10.13
N ALA A 125 -2.87 16.90 9.94
CA ALA A 125 -3.66 18.08 10.25
C ALA A 125 -4.68 18.43 9.15
N SER A 126 -4.54 17.86 7.95
CA SER A 126 -5.48 18.04 6.85
C SER A 126 -6.85 17.44 7.17
N PHE A 127 -7.89 17.86 6.45
CA PHE A 127 -9.24 17.29 6.60
C PHE A 127 -9.25 15.76 6.42
N GLY A 128 -8.65 15.27 5.33
CA GLY A 128 -8.57 13.83 5.05
C GLY A 128 -7.68 13.08 6.04
N GLY A 129 -6.57 13.70 6.46
CA GLY A 129 -5.64 13.15 7.45
C GLY A 129 -6.32 12.94 8.80
N ARG A 130 -7.04 13.92 9.33
CA ARG A 130 -7.77 13.81 10.61
C ARG A 130 -8.84 12.71 10.59
N ILE A 131 -9.58 12.59 9.49
CA ILE A 131 -10.58 11.51 9.33
C ILE A 131 -9.87 10.15 9.22
N GLY A 132 -8.81 10.06 8.43
CA GLY A 132 -8.01 8.84 8.29
C GLY A 132 -7.46 8.34 9.62
N GLU A 133 -6.83 9.23 10.39
CA GLU A 133 -6.29 8.91 11.71
C GLU A 133 -7.37 8.50 12.72
N ALA A 134 -8.52 9.17 12.72
CA ALA A 134 -9.67 8.76 13.54
C ALA A 134 -10.20 7.37 13.14
N SER A 135 -10.24 7.05 11.86
CA SER A 135 -10.63 5.73 11.35
C SER A 135 -9.67 4.63 11.79
N ARG A 136 -8.36 4.89 11.80
CA ARG A 136 -7.33 3.95 12.25
C ARG A 136 -7.50 3.52 13.71
N VAL A 137 -7.95 4.42 14.58
CA VAL A 137 -8.28 4.06 15.98
C VAL A 137 -9.35 2.97 16.03
N VAL A 138 -10.36 3.06 15.18
CA VAL A 138 -11.48 2.09 15.14
C VAL A 138 -10.99 0.76 14.53
N THR A 139 -10.34 0.79 13.37
CA THR A 139 -9.91 -0.42 12.66
C THR A 139 -8.87 -1.20 13.46
N LYS A 140 -7.90 -0.53 14.08
CA LYS A 140 -6.94 -1.17 14.99
C LYS A 140 -7.62 -1.85 16.18
N ASN A 141 -8.60 -1.20 16.79
CA ASN A 141 -9.34 -1.80 17.89
C ASN A 141 -10.15 -3.03 17.44
N MET A 142 -10.74 -2.99 16.25
CA MET A 142 -11.45 -4.13 15.66
C MET A 142 -10.51 -5.30 15.41
N ALA A 143 -9.35 -5.06 14.80
CA ALA A 143 -8.33 -6.07 14.55
C ALA A 143 -7.91 -6.78 15.84
N LEU A 144 -7.61 -6.02 16.90
CA LEU A 144 -7.25 -6.58 18.21
C LEU A 144 -8.37 -7.42 18.83
N LYS A 145 -9.64 -7.10 18.56
CA LYS A 145 -10.79 -7.88 19.06
C LYS A 145 -10.99 -9.20 18.32
N HIS A 146 -10.83 -9.18 17.01
CA HIS A 146 -11.03 -10.36 16.16
C HIS A 146 -9.86 -11.33 16.23
N MET A 147 -8.69 -10.83 16.56
CA MET A 147 -7.48 -11.60 16.71
C MET A 147 -7.54 -12.58 17.89
N SER A 148 -6.87 -13.72 17.79
CA SER A 148 -6.75 -14.64 18.92
C SER A 148 -6.13 -13.95 20.14
N LYS A 149 -6.48 -14.42 21.33
CA LYS A 149 -5.98 -13.83 22.57
C LYS A 149 -4.46 -13.82 22.62
N GLN A 150 -3.84 -14.90 22.19
CA GLN A 150 -2.37 -15.06 22.22
C GLN A 150 -1.68 -13.97 21.38
N PHE A 151 -2.07 -13.79 20.12
CA PHE A 151 -1.46 -12.79 19.23
C PHE A 151 -1.70 -11.36 19.72
N ARG A 152 -2.91 -11.08 20.20
CA ARG A 152 -3.24 -9.79 20.79
C ARG A 152 -2.40 -9.49 22.03
N ASP A 153 -2.27 -10.46 22.93
CA ASP A 153 -1.51 -10.28 24.17
C ASP A 153 -0.01 -10.11 23.84
N ASN A 154 0.56 -10.89 22.92
CA ASN A 154 1.94 -10.73 22.46
C ASN A 154 2.19 -9.34 21.88
N HIS A 155 1.26 -8.85 21.00
CA HIS A 155 1.39 -7.51 20.43
C HIS A 155 1.31 -6.42 21.51
N ASN A 156 0.35 -6.51 22.43
CA ASN A 156 0.17 -5.51 23.48
C ASN A 156 1.30 -5.49 24.51
N ASN A 157 1.95 -6.64 24.75
CA ASN A 157 3.09 -6.78 25.66
C ASN A 157 4.44 -6.48 24.99
N ASN A 158 4.45 -6.14 23.68
CA ASN A 158 5.65 -5.97 22.86
C ASN A 158 6.54 -7.22 22.77
N GLU A 159 5.97 -8.41 22.88
CA GLU A 159 6.64 -9.69 22.62
C GLU A 159 6.72 -9.94 21.10
N ASP A 160 5.77 -9.41 20.36
CA ASP A 160 5.69 -9.46 18.91
C ASP A 160 5.10 -8.15 18.37
N TYR A 161 5.43 -7.78 17.13
CA TYR A 161 4.91 -6.57 16.50
C TYR A 161 4.18 -6.90 15.21
N ILE A 162 2.87 -6.66 15.21
CA ILE A 162 2.05 -6.80 14.01
C ILE A 162 2.07 -5.47 13.26
N HIS A 163 2.76 -5.45 12.13
CA HIS A 163 2.87 -4.29 11.26
C HIS A 163 1.51 -3.95 10.63
N ASP A 164 1.21 -2.66 10.49
CA ASP A 164 0.00 -2.16 9.83
C ASP A 164 -1.31 -2.72 10.39
N LEU A 165 -1.37 -2.88 11.72
CA LEU A 165 -2.49 -3.49 12.43
C LEU A 165 -3.84 -2.81 12.16
N ASP A 166 -3.83 -1.50 11.86
CA ASP A 166 -5.00 -0.73 11.47
C ASP A 166 -5.59 -1.12 10.11
N SER A 167 -4.79 -1.78 9.26
CA SER A 167 -5.21 -2.30 7.95
C SER A 167 -5.54 -3.80 7.96
N TYR A 168 -5.29 -4.50 9.06
CA TYR A 168 -5.42 -5.95 9.19
C TYR A 168 -6.81 -6.49 8.79
N GLU A 169 -7.89 -5.81 9.21
CA GLU A 169 -9.28 -6.23 8.94
C GLU A 169 -9.72 -5.97 7.50
N ILE A 170 -9.02 -5.13 6.75
CA ILE A 170 -9.45 -4.69 5.41
C ILE A 170 -9.09 -5.71 4.34
N GLY A 171 -8.08 -6.56 4.60
CA GLY A 171 -7.65 -7.59 3.65
C GLY A 171 -7.01 -7.01 2.38
N MET A 172 -6.15 -6.00 2.53
CA MET A 172 -5.46 -5.32 1.43
C MET A 172 -4.17 -6.02 1.04
N HIS A 173 -3.74 -5.80 -0.21
CA HIS A 173 -2.37 -6.12 -0.61
C HIS A 173 -1.37 -5.20 0.08
N ASN A 174 -0.23 -5.74 0.50
CA ASN A 174 0.81 -4.93 1.11
C ASN A 174 1.65 -4.22 0.04
N CYS A 175 2.47 -4.94 -0.72
CA CYS A 175 3.32 -4.36 -1.76
C CYS A 175 3.07 -5.06 -3.10
N LEU A 176 3.11 -4.30 -4.19
CA LEU A 176 2.87 -4.80 -5.54
C LEU A 176 3.88 -4.25 -6.54
N SER A 177 4.24 -5.09 -7.52
CA SER A 177 4.89 -4.66 -8.76
C SER A 177 3.84 -4.50 -9.85
N ILE A 178 3.92 -3.41 -10.61
CA ILE A 178 2.98 -3.10 -11.68
C ILE A 178 3.59 -3.46 -13.04
N PRO A 179 2.85 -4.17 -13.91
CA PRO A 179 3.28 -4.47 -15.28
C PRO A 179 3.08 -3.25 -16.19
N PHE A 180 3.88 -2.20 -15.98
CA PHE A 180 3.78 -0.94 -16.73
C PHE A 180 3.95 -1.12 -18.24
N ASP A 181 4.81 -2.03 -18.67
CA ASP A 181 5.01 -2.39 -20.07
C ASP A 181 3.68 -2.77 -20.76
N LYS A 182 2.87 -3.61 -20.14
CA LYS A 182 1.55 -4.02 -20.65
C LYS A 182 0.53 -2.88 -20.60
N LEU A 183 0.46 -2.17 -19.47
CA LEU A 183 -0.54 -1.11 -19.28
C LEU A 183 -0.28 0.11 -20.19
N LEU A 184 0.96 0.51 -20.36
CA LEU A 184 1.32 1.62 -21.23
C LEU A 184 1.18 1.27 -22.72
N LYS A 185 1.43 0.01 -23.10
CA LYS A 185 1.32 -0.47 -24.48
C LYS A 185 -0.12 -0.66 -24.92
N ASN A 186 -0.97 -1.20 -24.06
CA ASN A 186 -2.35 -1.58 -24.39
C ASN A 186 -3.39 -0.55 -23.95
N GLY A 187 -2.99 0.37 -23.08
CA GLY A 187 -3.95 1.18 -22.32
C GLY A 187 -4.59 0.37 -21.20
N PHE A 188 -5.49 0.98 -20.47
CA PHE A 188 -6.23 0.36 -19.38
C PHE A 188 -7.57 1.04 -19.14
N SER A 189 -8.48 0.33 -18.49
CA SER A 189 -9.79 0.87 -18.11
C SER A 189 -9.86 1.14 -16.62
N THR A 190 -10.47 2.25 -16.25
CA THR A 190 -10.88 2.57 -14.90
C THR A 190 -12.39 2.47 -14.77
N ARG A 191 -12.91 2.60 -13.55
CA ARG A 191 -14.37 2.63 -13.37
C ARG A 191 -15.05 3.75 -14.14
N GLN A 192 -14.36 4.86 -14.37
CA GLN A 192 -14.91 6.08 -14.94
C GLN A 192 -14.57 6.27 -16.43
N THR A 193 -13.46 5.75 -16.91
CA THR A 193 -12.96 6.01 -18.26
C THR A 193 -11.96 4.97 -18.74
N ASP A 194 -11.74 4.96 -20.05
CA ASP A 194 -10.69 4.20 -20.72
C ASP A 194 -9.49 5.10 -21.01
N VAL A 195 -8.30 4.58 -20.77
CA VAL A 195 -7.04 5.28 -21.01
C VAL A 195 -6.34 4.63 -22.21
N ARG A 196 -6.03 5.45 -23.20
CA ARG A 196 -5.36 5.01 -24.45
C ARG A 196 -3.90 4.66 -24.20
N PRO A 197 -3.28 3.84 -25.09
CA PRO A 197 -1.85 3.60 -25.09
C PRO A 197 -1.01 4.88 -25.13
N ALA A 198 0.14 4.87 -24.47
CA ALA A 198 1.07 5.99 -24.49
C ALA A 198 1.78 6.13 -25.86
N ASN A 199 1.98 7.39 -26.29
CA ASN A 199 2.59 7.70 -27.58
C ASN A 199 3.87 8.55 -27.48
N SER A 200 4.29 8.95 -26.28
CA SER A 200 5.47 9.76 -26.06
C SER A 200 6.01 9.54 -24.65
N ILE A 201 7.22 10.03 -24.37
CA ILE A 201 7.82 10.03 -23.03
C ILE A 201 6.89 10.74 -22.04
N ASN A 202 6.42 11.94 -22.39
CA ASN A 202 5.55 12.72 -21.53
C ASN A 202 4.26 11.95 -21.17
N THR A 203 3.57 11.39 -22.16
CA THR A 203 2.35 10.63 -21.92
C THR A 203 2.62 9.38 -21.09
N ALA A 204 3.71 8.64 -21.38
CA ALA A 204 4.06 7.45 -20.63
C ALA A 204 4.38 7.79 -19.17
N SER A 205 5.21 8.79 -18.90
CA SER A 205 5.55 9.24 -17.54
C SER A 205 4.33 9.75 -16.78
N GLN A 206 3.42 10.47 -17.44
CA GLN A 206 2.15 10.89 -16.85
C GLN A 206 1.26 9.70 -16.49
N LEU A 207 1.16 8.70 -17.37
CA LEU A 207 0.36 7.49 -17.09
C LEU A 207 0.99 6.65 -15.99
N VAL A 208 2.32 6.61 -15.87
CA VAL A 208 3.00 5.99 -14.72
C VAL A 208 2.54 6.64 -13.42
N ALA A 209 2.51 7.98 -13.33
CA ALA A 209 2.02 8.69 -12.16
C ALA A 209 0.54 8.36 -11.87
N VAL A 210 -0.32 8.37 -12.90
CA VAL A 210 -1.75 8.05 -12.75
C VAL A 210 -1.96 6.63 -12.23
N ILE A 211 -1.25 5.65 -12.79
CA ILE A 211 -1.36 4.24 -12.37
C ILE A 211 -0.88 4.08 -10.92
N PHE A 212 0.22 4.71 -10.55
CA PHE A 212 0.70 4.70 -9.18
C PHE A 212 -0.34 5.29 -8.20
N GLN A 213 -0.95 6.40 -8.56
CA GLN A 213 -1.97 7.06 -7.73
C GLN A 213 -3.24 6.21 -7.59
N ILE A 214 -3.74 5.62 -8.68
CA ILE A 214 -4.93 4.75 -8.66
C ILE A 214 -4.65 3.50 -7.81
N GLN A 215 -3.50 2.87 -8.01
CA GLN A 215 -3.14 1.66 -7.26
C GLN A 215 -2.94 1.95 -5.78
N SER A 216 -2.37 3.11 -5.43
CA SER A 216 -2.19 3.53 -4.04
C SER A 216 -3.49 3.72 -3.26
N LEU A 217 -4.63 3.91 -3.93
CA LEU A 217 -5.95 3.92 -3.31
C LEU A 217 -6.45 2.51 -2.94
N GLN A 218 -5.89 1.47 -3.54
CA GLN A 218 -6.38 0.09 -3.42
C GLN A 218 -5.52 -0.77 -2.50
N GLN A 219 -4.42 -0.24 -1.98
CA GLN A 219 -3.50 -1.01 -1.15
C GLN A 219 -2.85 -0.18 -0.05
N PHE A 220 -2.28 -0.87 0.93
CA PHE A 220 -1.57 -0.23 2.04
C PHE A 220 -0.09 0.01 1.72
N GLY A 221 0.60 -0.99 1.21
CA GLY A 221 2.04 -0.96 0.97
C GLY A 221 2.50 -0.21 -0.27
N GLY A 222 3.76 -0.40 -0.63
CA GLY A 222 4.40 0.27 -1.76
C GLY A 222 4.02 -0.31 -3.12
N VAL A 223 4.11 0.52 -4.14
CA VAL A 223 3.87 0.18 -5.54
C VAL A 223 5.16 0.38 -6.34
N ALA A 224 5.63 -0.64 -7.05
CA ALA A 224 6.91 -0.61 -7.73
C ALA A 224 6.78 -0.69 -9.26
N ALA A 225 7.63 0.10 -9.95
CA ALA A 225 7.99 -0.10 -11.35
C ALA A 225 9.37 -0.76 -11.39
N THR A 226 9.40 -2.08 -11.64
CA THR A 226 10.61 -2.88 -11.44
C THR A 226 11.69 -2.71 -12.51
N HIS A 227 11.32 -2.22 -13.70
CA HIS A 227 12.21 -2.05 -14.85
C HIS A 227 11.81 -0.84 -15.69
N ILE A 228 11.73 0.34 -15.06
CA ILE A 228 11.22 1.53 -15.74
C ILE A 228 12.07 1.96 -16.93
N ASP A 229 13.38 1.75 -16.88
CA ASP A 229 14.33 2.04 -17.97
C ASP A 229 14.05 1.21 -19.22
N TRP A 230 13.71 -0.06 -19.08
CA TRP A 230 13.27 -0.93 -20.17
C TRP A 230 11.88 -0.58 -20.67
N THR A 231 10.96 -0.35 -19.75
CA THR A 231 9.57 0.01 -20.04
C THR A 231 9.44 1.27 -20.89
N MET A 232 10.36 2.24 -20.69
CA MET A 232 10.31 3.53 -21.40
C MET A 232 10.92 3.52 -22.79
N VAL A 233 11.67 2.48 -23.19
CA VAL A 233 12.33 2.38 -24.49
C VAL A 233 11.41 2.71 -25.68
N PRO A 234 10.22 2.09 -25.83
CA PRO A 234 9.35 2.37 -26.99
C PRO A 234 8.89 3.83 -27.06
N TYR A 235 8.71 4.46 -25.91
CA TYR A 235 8.19 5.84 -25.81
C TYR A 235 9.29 6.86 -26.09
N VAL A 236 10.53 6.57 -25.71
CA VAL A 236 11.70 7.35 -26.12
C VAL A 236 11.86 7.31 -27.64
N ARG A 237 11.73 6.13 -28.26
CA ARG A 237 11.78 5.97 -29.73
C ARG A 237 10.68 6.78 -30.45
N LYS A 238 9.46 6.71 -29.94
CA LYS A 238 8.33 7.49 -30.50
C LYS A 238 8.54 9.00 -30.39
N SER A 239 8.99 9.49 -29.22
CA SER A 239 9.31 10.90 -29.03
C SER A 239 10.48 11.34 -29.91
N PHE A 240 11.56 10.55 -29.97
CA PHE A 240 12.70 10.83 -30.82
C PHE A 240 12.28 10.93 -32.28
N ASN A 241 11.54 9.97 -32.80
CA ASN A 241 11.07 10.00 -34.19
C ASN A 241 10.21 11.23 -34.49
N LYS A 242 9.34 11.64 -33.54
CA LYS A 242 8.57 12.86 -33.66
C LYS A 242 9.49 14.07 -33.80
N HIS A 243 10.45 14.23 -32.91
CA HIS A 243 11.40 15.33 -32.93
C HIS A 243 12.31 15.29 -34.17
N PHE A 244 12.66 14.09 -34.63
CA PHE A 244 13.42 13.94 -35.88
C PHE A 244 12.65 14.49 -37.10
N ARG A 245 11.38 14.16 -37.20
CA ARG A 245 10.50 14.69 -38.26
C ARG A 245 10.30 16.21 -38.16
N ASP A 246 10.20 16.75 -36.93
CA ASP A 246 10.22 18.21 -36.74
C ASP A 246 11.54 18.79 -37.21
N GLY A 247 12.68 18.15 -36.91
CA GLY A 247 14.01 18.53 -37.37
C GLY A 247 14.18 18.48 -38.90
N LEU A 248 13.54 17.55 -39.58
CA LEU A 248 13.52 17.52 -41.05
C LEU A 248 12.89 18.77 -41.62
N VAL A 249 11.81 19.25 -41.04
CA VAL A 249 11.10 20.48 -41.47
C VAL A 249 11.93 21.73 -41.14
N TYR A 250 12.35 21.87 -39.89
CA TYR A 250 12.86 23.14 -39.37
C TYR A 250 14.40 23.28 -39.47
N CYS A 251 15.13 22.17 -39.52
CA CYS A 251 16.60 22.21 -39.55
C CYS A 251 17.21 21.79 -40.87
N GLU A 252 16.56 20.89 -41.64
CA GLU A 252 17.04 20.38 -42.92
C GLU A 252 16.26 20.91 -44.10
N GLU A 253 15.12 21.59 -43.86
CA GLU A 253 14.23 22.11 -44.93
C GLU A 253 13.77 21.01 -45.91
N GLN A 254 13.51 19.80 -45.37
CA GLN A 254 13.13 18.60 -46.15
C GLN A 254 11.73 18.09 -45.73
N PRO A 255 10.64 18.88 -45.90
CA PRO A 255 9.31 18.48 -45.47
C PRO A 255 8.78 17.24 -46.17
N ASP A 256 9.23 16.96 -47.39
CA ASP A 256 8.82 15.80 -48.20
C ASP A 256 9.30 14.48 -47.59
N GLN A 257 10.36 14.52 -46.75
CA GLN A 257 10.88 13.35 -46.07
C GLN A 257 10.06 12.93 -44.83
N VAL A 258 9.23 13.81 -44.32
CA VAL A 258 8.45 13.57 -43.10
C VAL A 258 7.60 12.30 -43.16
N GLU A 259 6.94 12.04 -44.29
CA GLU A 259 6.09 10.85 -44.45
C GLU A 259 6.91 9.55 -44.52
N VAL A 260 8.15 9.58 -45.04
CA VAL A 260 9.08 8.43 -45.08
C VAL A 260 9.39 8.03 -43.63
N TYR A 261 9.71 9.00 -42.77
CA TYR A 261 10.08 8.77 -41.39
C TYR A 261 8.90 8.58 -40.42
N LYS A 262 7.66 8.75 -40.92
CA LYS A 262 6.44 8.46 -40.16
C LYS A 262 6.04 7.00 -40.23
N ASN A 263 6.23 6.39 -41.39
CA ASN A 263 5.81 5.02 -41.68
C ASN A 263 6.98 4.23 -42.27
N PRO A 264 7.91 3.75 -41.40
CA PRO A 264 9.04 2.94 -41.91
C PRO A 264 8.53 1.64 -42.53
N SER A 265 9.09 1.29 -43.67
CA SER A 265 8.69 0.09 -44.39
C SER A 265 9.05 -1.17 -43.59
N GLY A 266 8.05 -1.97 -43.23
CA GLY A 266 8.23 -3.27 -42.59
C GLY A 266 8.58 -3.25 -41.10
N SER A 267 8.65 -2.08 -40.45
CA SER A 267 8.98 -1.94 -39.04
C SER A 267 8.04 -0.93 -38.35
N LYS A 268 7.91 -1.05 -37.04
CA LYS A 268 7.24 -0.03 -36.23
C LYS A 268 8.27 0.93 -35.63
N ILE A 269 7.89 2.19 -35.44
CA ILE A 269 8.78 3.20 -34.84
C ILE A 269 9.33 2.76 -33.49
N GLU A 270 8.54 2.07 -32.71
CA GLU A 270 8.92 1.55 -31.38
C GLU A 270 10.02 0.47 -31.44
N ASP A 271 10.30 -0.10 -32.61
CA ASP A 271 11.31 -1.13 -32.79
C ASP A 271 12.64 -0.57 -33.34
N ILE A 272 12.64 0.70 -33.81
CA ILE A 272 13.83 1.34 -34.42
C ILE A 272 14.58 2.12 -33.34
N SER A 273 15.85 1.74 -33.10
CA SER A 273 16.70 2.45 -32.13
C SER A 273 16.96 3.90 -32.55
N ILE A 274 17.10 4.79 -31.57
CA ILE A 274 17.47 6.19 -31.83
C ILE A 274 18.87 6.32 -32.43
N GLU A 275 19.71 5.29 -32.34
CA GLU A 275 21.06 5.25 -32.95
C GLU A 275 21.09 4.56 -34.33
N ASP A 276 19.94 4.11 -34.83
CA ASP A 276 19.84 3.44 -36.11
C ASP A 276 20.40 4.29 -37.23
N SER A 277 21.03 3.62 -38.19
CA SER A 277 21.62 4.26 -39.38
C SER A 277 20.57 5.00 -40.21
N TRP A 278 19.32 4.56 -40.18
CA TRP A 278 18.18 5.21 -40.83
C TRP A 278 18.02 6.69 -40.51
N TYR A 279 18.41 7.12 -39.32
CA TYR A 279 18.37 8.53 -38.91
C TYR A 279 19.63 9.33 -39.29
N LYS A 280 20.69 8.70 -39.75
CA LYS A 280 22.01 9.35 -39.99
C LYS A 280 22.11 10.16 -41.29
N ASP A 281 21.16 9.97 -42.21
CA ASP A 281 21.14 10.69 -43.49
C ASP A 281 20.89 12.19 -43.31
N PHE A 282 20.29 12.59 -42.18
CA PHE A 282 19.94 13.99 -41.84
C PHE A 282 20.56 14.42 -40.51
N PRO A 283 21.83 14.79 -40.48
CA PRO A 283 22.58 15.00 -39.24
C PRO A 283 22.11 16.18 -38.39
N LYS A 284 21.53 17.24 -38.97
CA LYS A 284 21.00 18.36 -38.21
C LYS A 284 19.67 17.96 -37.55
N ALA A 285 18.78 17.27 -38.28
CA ALA A 285 17.55 16.73 -37.77
C ALA A 285 17.82 15.73 -36.64
N TYR A 286 18.84 14.87 -36.82
CA TYR A 286 19.26 13.92 -35.79
C TYR A 286 19.74 14.61 -34.51
N ARG A 287 20.58 15.63 -34.61
CA ARG A 287 21.05 16.40 -33.45
C ARG A 287 19.90 17.10 -32.76
N TYR A 288 19.04 17.75 -33.51
CA TYR A 288 17.83 18.38 -32.97
C TYR A 288 16.95 17.36 -32.21
N ALA A 289 16.74 16.17 -32.79
CA ALA A 289 15.95 15.12 -32.15
C ALA A 289 16.56 14.64 -30.83
N ILE A 290 17.88 14.43 -30.77
CA ILE A 290 18.58 14.06 -29.53
C ILE A 290 18.36 15.13 -28.44
N ASP A 291 18.61 16.41 -28.81
CA ASP A 291 18.49 17.53 -27.86
C ASP A 291 17.06 17.68 -27.32
N MET A 292 16.07 17.58 -28.21
CA MET A 292 14.65 17.70 -27.82
C MET A 292 14.17 16.48 -27.03
N THR A 293 14.62 15.28 -27.35
CA THR A 293 14.29 14.07 -26.61
C THR A 293 14.86 14.09 -25.20
N ASN A 294 16.11 14.57 -25.04
CA ASN A 294 16.68 14.75 -23.72
C ASN A 294 15.88 15.76 -22.87
N LYS A 295 15.49 16.90 -23.47
CA LYS A 295 14.64 17.90 -22.79
C LYS A 295 13.27 17.33 -22.41
N GLU A 296 12.64 16.58 -23.32
CA GLU A 296 11.35 15.95 -23.05
C GLU A 296 11.45 14.92 -21.92
N ALA A 297 12.49 14.07 -21.94
CA ALA A 297 12.72 13.08 -20.88
C ALA A 297 12.93 13.73 -19.51
N HIS A 298 13.79 14.77 -19.46
CA HIS A 298 14.03 15.51 -18.23
C HIS A 298 12.74 16.13 -17.67
N GLN A 299 11.99 16.85 -18.49
CA GLN A 299 10.72 17.47 -18.12
C GLN A 299 9.67 16.45 -17.68
N ALA A 300 9.59 15.31 -18.37
CA ALA A 300 8.64 14.24 -18.06
C ALA A 300 8.95 13.58 -16.71
N VAL A 301 10.23 13.36 -16.41
CA VAL A 301 10.67 12.81 -15.12
C VAL A 301 10.46 13.82 -13.99
N GLU A 302 10.78 15.10 -14.23
CA GLU A 302 10.50 16.16 -13.25
C GLU A 302 9.01 16.21 -12.93
N GLY A 303 8.14 16.20 -13.96
CA GLY A 303 6.69 16.16 -13.81
C GLY A 303 6.20 14.92 -13.06
N LEU A 304 6.77 13.75 -13.32
CA LEU A 304 6.49 12.51 -12.59
C LEU A 304 6.83 12.68 -11.10
N PHE A 305 8.01 13.19 -10.78
CA PHE A 305 8.44 13.39 -9.39
C PHE A 305 7.58 14.42 -8.67
N HIS A 306 7.22 15.52 -9.32
CA HIS A 306 6.30 16.51 -8.77
C HIS A 306 4.93 15.90 -8.46
N ASN A 307 4.36 15.10 -9.37
CA ASN A 307 3.08 14.42 -9.15
C ASN A 307 3.13 13.51 -7.91
N LEU A 308 4.17 12.70 -7.77
CA LEU A 308 4.31 11.74 -6.68
C LEU A 308 4.62 12.40 -5.32
N ASN A 309 5.05 13.66 -5.30
CA ASN A 309 5.33 14.41 -4.07
C ASN A 309 4.26 15.48 -3.74
N THR A 310 3.25 15.64 -4.57
CA THR A 310 2.21 16.67 -4.39
C THR A 310 0.84 16.08 -4.18
N LEU A 311 0.49 15.01 -4.91
CA LEU A 311 -0.85 14.43 -4.89
C LEU A 311 -0.94 13.31 -3.85
N GLN A 312 -1.66 13.59 -2.78
CA GLN A 312 -1.89 12.68 -1.65
C GLN A 312 -3.03 11.71 -2.00
N SER A 313 -2.79 10.75 -2.87
CA SER A 313 -3.78 9.78 -3.35
C SER A 313 -3.88 8.50 -2.51
N ARG A 314 -2.97 8.27 -1.58
CA ARG A 314 -3.01 7.10 -0.71
C ARG A 314 -3.98 7.30 0.46
N SER A 315 -4.55 6.20 0.98
CA SER A 315 -5.43 6.22 2.15
C SER A 315 -4.81 6.98 3.34
N GLY A 316 -5.62 7.77 4.03
CA GLY A 316 -5.16 8.61 5.13
C GLY A 316 -4.43 9.88 4.69
N ASN A 317 -4.67 10.33 3.46
CA ASN A 317 -4.09 11.58 2.90
C ASN A 317 -2.56 11.53 2.82
N GLN A 318 -2.03 10.36 2.47
CA GLN A 318 -0.59 10.15 2.29
C GLN A 318 -0.18 10.30 0.82
N LEU A 319 1.09 10.63 0.61
CA LEU A 319 1.72 10.51 -0.71
C LEU A 319 1.75 9.03 -1.13
N PRO A 320 1.64 8.72 -2.44
CA PRO A 320 1.72 7.36 -2.93
C PRO A 320 3.10 6.75 -2.66
N PHE A 321 3.15 5.68 -1.87
CA PHE A 321 4.41 4.99 -1.57
C PHE A 321 4.88 4.21 -2.79
N THR A 322 5.77 4.82 -3.56
CA THR A 322 6.18 4.35 -4.88
C THR A 322 7.67 4.08 -4.97
N SER A 323 8.08 3.16 -5.84
CA SER A 323 9.49 2.95 -6.18
C SER A 323 9.70 2.80 -7.68
N LEU A 324 10.86 3.29 -8.16
CA LEU A 324 11.36 3.10 -9.51
C LEU A 324 12.67 2.31 -9.46
N ASN A 325 12.70 1.17 -10.14
CA ASN A 325 13.91 0.37 -10.27
C ASN A 325 14.44 0.53 -11.70
N TYR A 326 15.74 0.79 -11.86
CA TYR A 326 16.39 1.08 -13.12
C TYR A 326 17.89 0.82 -13.04
N GLY A 327 18.60 0.96 -14.17
CA GLY A 327 20.06 0.86 -14.26
C GLY A 327 20.56 -0.31 -15.08
N THR A 328 19.69 -1.24 -15.47
CA THR A 328 20.08 -2.44 -16.22
C THR A 328 19.90 -2.33 -17.74
N CYS A 329 19.12 -1.38 -18.23
CA CYS A 329 18.91 -1.20 -19.67
C CYS A 329 20.16 -0.63 -20.34
N THR A 330 20.73 -1.39 -21.28
CA THR A 330 21.91 -0.99 -22.04
C THR A 330 21.58 -0.32 -23.39
N LEU A 331 20.31 -0.30 -23.76
CA LEU A 331 19.84 0.40 -24.95
C LEU A 331 19.97 1.92 -24.76
N PRO A 332 20.32 2.68 -25.83
CA PRO A 332 20.53 4.12 -25.75
C PRO A 332 19.30 4.86 -25.20
N GLU A 333 18.10 4.40 -25.52
CA GLU A 333 16.83 4.96 -25.02
C GLU A 333 16.66 4.79 -23.51
N GLY A 334 16.90 3.58 -23.00
CA GLY A 334 16.80 3.30 -21.56
C GLY A 334 17.89 4.01 -20.76
N ARG A 335 19.10 4.10 -21.33
CA ARG A 335 20.21 4.90 -20.75
C ARG A 335 19.84 6.39 -20.67
N LEU A 336 19.24 6.94 -21.73
CA LEU A 336 18.77 8.33 -21.77
C LEU A 336 17.74 8.59 -20.66
N TYR A 337 16.75 7.73 -20.50
CA TYR A 337 15.73 7.88 -19.47
C TYR A 337 16.30 7.71 -18.06
N THR A 338 17.19 6.73 -17.84
CA THR A 338 17.93 6.55 -16.59
C THR A 338 18.74 7.79 -16.22
N LYS A 339 19.42 8.38 -17.19
CA LYS A 339 20.18 9.63 -17.01
C LYS A 339 19.26 10.76 -16.57
N ALA A 340 18.11 10.93 -17.22
CA ALA A 340 17.12 11.95 -16.84
C ALA A 340 16.61 11.76 -15.40
N ILE A 341 16.34 10.53 -14.94
CA ILE A 341 15.96 10.23 -13.56
C ILE A 341 17.04 10.71 -12.58
N LEU A 342 18.30 10.41 -12.87
CA LEU A 342 19.41 10.76 -11.99
C LEU A 342 19.69 12.27 -11.96
N GLU A 343 19.61 12.95 -13.10
CA GLU A 343 19.81 14.40 -13.21
C GLU A 343 18.72 15.15 -12.45
N VAL A 344 17.45 14.83 -12.67
CA VAL A 344 16.31 15.40 -11.92
C VAL A 344 16.45 15.13 -10.42
N SER A 345 16.88 13.94 -10.04
CA SER A 345 17.13 13.62 -8.64
C SER A 345 18.24 14.52 -8.03
N ILE A 346 19.33 14.73 -8.75
CA ILE A 346 20.45 15.60 -8.31
C ILE A 346 20.00 17.05 -8.17
N GLU A 347 19.25 17.58 -9.11
CA GLU A 347 18.72 18.94 -9.10
C GLU A 347 17.75 19.12 -7.94
N GLY A 348 16.87 18.15 -7.70
CA GLY A 348 15.82 18.19 -6.69
C GLY A 348 14.60 18.99 -7.16
N LEU A 349 13.55 19.05 -6.32
CA LEU A 349 12.26 19.60 -6.66
C LEU A 349 12.11 21.06 -6.24
N GLY A 350 11.50 21.86 -7.12
CA GLY A 350 11.14 23.25 -6.88
C GLY A 350 12.32 24.19 -6.76
N GLU A 351 12.04 25.46 -6.45
CA GLU A 351 13.03 26.55 -6.38
C GLU A 351 14.20 26.26 -5.43
N PHE A 352 13.94 25.55 -4.33
CA PHE A 352 14.96 25.23 -3.32
C PHE A 352 15.65 23.90 -3.56
N GLY A 353 15.38 23.20 -4.66
CA GLY A 353 15.99 21.92 -4.99
C GLY A 353 15.81 20.89 -3.87
N ARG A 354 14.58 20.71 -3.36
CA ARG A 354 14.29 19.77 -2.27
C ARG A 354 14.43 18.34 -2.73
N THR A 355 14.92 17.48 -1.85
CA THR A 355 14.94 16.03 -2.12
C THR A 355 13.51 15.51 -2.20
N SER A 356 13.19 14.73 -3.25
CA SER A 356 11.90 14.07 -3.38
C SER A 356 11.74 12.99 -2.30
N ILE A 357 10.54 12.89 -1.72
CA ILE A 357 10.20 11.80 -0.80
C ILE A 357 9.96 10.53 -1.61
N PHE A 358 9.20 10.65 -2.69
CA PHE A 358 8.90 9.60 -3.66
C PHE A 358 9.23 10.04 -5.09
N PRO A 359 9.51 9.09 -5.99
CA PRO A 359 9.60 7.65 -5.75
C PRO A 359 10.87 7.27 -4.98
N CYS A 360 10.82 6.21 -4.17
CA CYS A 360 12.03 5.53 -3.71
C CYS A 360 12.77 5.04 -4.96
N GLN A 361 14.03 5.41 -5.10
CA GLN A 361 14.81 5.08 -6.27
C GLN A 361 15.73 3.90 -5.95
N ILE A 362 15.74 2.89 -6.82
CA ILE A 362 16.56 1.68 -6.66
C ILE A 362 17.39 1.49 -7.93
N PHE A 363 18.69 1.75 -7.82
CA PHE A 363 19.64 1.48 -8.90
C PHE A 363 20.09 0.02 -8.83
N GLN A 364 19.77 -0.73 -9.87
CA GLN A 364 20.09 -2.16 -9.96
C GLN A 364 21.53 -2.34 -10.49
N ILE A 365 22.39 -2.92 -9.66
CA ILE A 365 23.76 -3.28 -10.06
C ILE A 365 23.76 -4.71 -10.57
N LYS A 366 24.21 -4.87 -11.81
CA LYS A 366 24.30 -6.17 -12.51
C LYS A 366 25.71 -6.38 -13.08
N ARG A 367 26.25 -7.59 -12.89
CA ARG A 367 27.56 -7.97 -13.45
C ARG A 367 27.56 -7.84 -14.97
N GLY A 368 28.64 -7.27 -15.53
CA GLY A 368 28.78 -7.03 -16.95
C GLY A 368 27.97 -5.88 -17.52
N VAL A 369 27.13 -5.23 -16.71
CA VAL A 369 26.29 -4.09 -17.14
C VAL A 369 26.78 -2.77 -16.54
N ASN A 370 26.97 -2.70 -15.22
CA ASN A 370 27.36 -1.47 -14.53
C ASN A 370 28.24 -1.71 -13.28
N ASP A 371 28.72 -2.94 -13.06
CA ASP A 371 29.47 -3.33 -11.87
C ASP A 371 30.89 -2.71 -11.81
N LYS A 372 31.58 -2.58 -12.95
CA LYS A 372 32.99 -2.16 -13.01
C LYS A 372 33.27 -1.25 -14.21
N PRO A 373 34.39 -0.51 -14.21
CA PRO A 373 34.86 0.28 -15.36
C PRO A 373 34.88 -0.54 -16.65
N GLY A 374 34.45 0.08 -17.75
CA GLY A 374 34.39 -0.54 -19.07
C GLY A 374 33.10 -1.32 -19.36
N THR A 375 32.18 -1.46 -18.41
CA THR A 375 30.83 -2.01 -18.64
C THR A 375 29.88 -0.93 -19.18
N PRO A 376 28.83 -1.29 -19.96
CA PRO A 376 28.00 -0.35 -20.73
C PRO A 376 27.39 0.80 -19.92
N ASN A 377 26.94 0.54 -18.69
CA ASN A 377 26.25 1.52 -17.84
C ASN A 377 27.08 1.95 -16.63
N TYR A 378 28.41 1.81 -16.66
CA TYR A 378 29.25 2.22 -15.54
C TYR A 378 29.20 3.73 -15.29
N ASP A 379 29.13 4.53 -16.35
CA ASP A 379 28.94 5.98 -16.27
C ASP A 379 27.63 6.37 -15.54
N LEU A 380 26.56 5.66 -15.81
CA LEU A 380 25.27 5.86 -15.09
C LEU A 380 25.37 5.47 -13.62
N LYS A 381 26.15 4.44 -13.28
CA LYS A 381 26.46 4.11 -11.88
C LYS A 381 27.23 5.24 -11.20
N GLN A 382 28.21 5.86 -11.87
CA GLN A 382 28.93 7.00 -11.32
C GLN A 382 27.98 8.19 -11.08
N LEU A 383 27.06 8.46 -11.99
CA LEU A 383 26.03 9.48 -11.82
C LEU A 383 25.06 9.13 -10.68
N ALA A 384 24.70 7.86 -10.52
CA ALA A 384 23.89 7.37 -9.41
C ALA A 384 24.58 7.63 -8.04
N LEU A 385 25.89 7.35 -7.95
CA LEU A 385 26.67 7.63 -6.74
C LEU A 385 26.72 9.14 -6.40
N GLN A 386 26.83 10.00 -7.43
CA GLN A 386 26.72 11.45 -7.24
C GLN A 386 25.34 11.85 -6.71
N SER A 387 24.27 11.28 -7.27
CA SER A 387 22.91 11.51 -6.79
C SER A 387 22.77 11.07 -5.33
N THR A 388 23.21 9.86 -4.98
CA THR A 388 23.15 9.34 -3.62
C THR A 388 23.91 10.22 -2.62
N SER A 389 25.10 10.70 -2.99
CA SER A 389 25.91 11.56 -2.12
C SER A 389 25.22 12.88 -1.78
N LYS A 390 24.35 13.37 -2.66
CA LYS A 390 23.63 14.66 -2.50
C LYS A 390 22.21 14.49 -1.94
N ARG A 391 21.53 13.39 -2.30
CA ARG A 391 20.09 13.20 -2.07
C ARG A 391 19.71 11.98 -1.25
N LEU A 392 20.66 11.10 -0.89
CA LEU A 392 20.45 9.80 -0.30
C LEU A 392 19.70 8.81 -1.21
N TYR A 393 19.44 9.17 -2.45
CA TYR A 393 18.86 8.33 -3.51
C TYR A 393 19.76 8.34 -4.75
N PRO A 394 19.80 7.22 -5.51
CA PRO A 394 19.10 5.95 -5.30
C PRO A 394 19.72 5.08 -4.21
N ASN A 395 18.92 4.12 -3.69
CA ASN A 395 19.40 2.93 -3.03
C ASN A 395 19.92 1.92 -4.07
N TYR A 396 20.69 0.91 -3.66
CA TYR A 396 21.30 -0.04 -4.59
C TYR A 396 20.79 -1.46 -4.34
N CYS A 397 20.43 -2.15 -5.43
CA CYS A 397 20.12 -3.57 -5.43
C CYS A 397 21.20 -4.34 -6.19
N LEU A 398 21.82 -5.32 -5.56
CA LEU A 398 22.81 -6.21 -6.16
C LEU A 398 22.10 -7.40 -6.79
N THR A 399 21.67 -7.32 -8.05
CA THR A 399 20.81 -8.32 -8.68
C THR A 399 21.42 -9.72 -8.70
N ASN A 400 22.71 -9.83 -9.00
CA ASN A 400 23.42 -11.11 -9.03
C ASN A 400 23.66 -11.74 -7.64
N TRP A 401 23.38 -11.00 -6.56
CA TRP A 401 23.53 -11.44 -5.18
C TRP A 401 22.19 -11.53 -4.45
N SER A 402 21.10 -11.06 -5.10
CA SER A 402 19.77 -11.12 -4.52
C SER A 402 19.28 -12.56 -4.46
N ASN A 403 18.47 -12.86 -3.47
CA ASN A 403 17.80 -14.16 -3.38
C ASN A 403 16.91 -14.44 -4.61
N HIS A 404 16.45 -13.39 -5.30
CA HIS A 404 15.62 -13.50 -6.50
C HIS A 404 16.30 -14.29 -7.62
N GLU A 405 17.56 -13.95 -7.99
CA GLU A 405 18.28 -14.72 -9.02
C GLU A 405 18.50 -16.18 -8.60
N LYS A 406 18.83 -16.40 -7.32
CA LYS A 406 18.97 -17.76 -6.80
C LYS A 406 17.67 -18.57 -6.90
N TRP A 407 16.53 -17.95 -6.62
CA TRP A 407 15.24 -18.59 -6.75
C TRP A 407 14.85 -18.84 -8.20
N VAL A 408 15.13 -17.92 -9.11
CA VAL A 408 14.91 -18.10 -10.55
C VAL A 408 15.78 -19.22 -11.09
N ASP A 409 17.07 -19.26 -10.72
CA ASP A 409 17.98 -20.31 -11.15
C ASP A 409 17.58 -21.68 -10.56
N LEU A 410 17.15 -21.70 -9.29
CA LEU A 410 16.66 -22.92 -8.65
C LEU A 410 15.35 -23.40 -9.28
N ASP A 411 14.43 -22.48 -9.58
CA ASP A 411 13.16 -22.80 -10.23
C ASP A 411 13.39 -23.34 -11.65
N ARG A 412 14.30 -22.71 -12.42
CA ARG A 412 14.71 -23.20 -13.75
C ARG A 412 15.33 -24.59 -13.67
N LYS A 413 16.23 -24.80 -12.71
CA LYS A 413 16.84 -26.11 -12.47
C LYS A 413 15.81 -27.16 -12.10
N ASN A 414 14.90 -26.86 -11.18
CA ASN A 414 13.84 -27.78 -10.77
C ASN A 414 12.88 -28.12 -11.94
N LYS A 415 12.55 -27.13 -12.78
CA LYS A 415 11.75 -27.35 -14.00
C LYS A 415 12.47 -28.25 -14.98
N GLN A 416 13.78 -28.04 -15.19
CA GLN A 416 14.59 -28.88 -16.07
C GLN A 416 14.70 -30.31 -15.53
N GLU A 417 15.00 -30.47 -14.23
CA GLU A 417 15.03 -31.79 -13.58
C GLU A 417 13.68 -32.51 -13.68
N TYR A 418 12.56 -31.77 -13.58
CA TYR A 418 11.23 -32.32 -13.78
C TYR A 418 11.03 -32.82 -15.23
N ILE A 419 11.40 -32.02 -16.23
CA ILE A 419 11.29 -32.38 -17.64
C ILE A 419 12.16 -33.58 -17.96
N ASP A 420 13.41 -33.60 -17.47
CA ASP A 420 14.34 -34.72 -17.67
C ASP A 420 13.85 -36.02 -17.01
N SER A 421 12.94 -35.92 -16.04
CA SER A 421 12.34 -37.06 -15.34
C SER A 421 11.07 -37.62 -16.03
N LEU A 422 10.51 -36.89 -17.03
CA LEU A 422 9.31 -37.34 -17.73
C LEU A 422 9.57 -38.58 -18.59
N SER A 423 8.59 -39.44 -18.72
CA SER A 423 8.61 -40.49 -19.75
C SER A 423 8.51 -39.87 -21.15
N GLU A 424 8.92 -40.60 -22.17
CA GLU A 424 8.84 -40.14 -23.56
C GLU A 424 7.41 -39.77 -23.96
N ASP A 425 6.43 -40.52 -23.47
CA ASP A 425 5.01 -40.26 -23.72
C ASP A 425 4.53 -38.97 -23.02
N ASP A 426 4.94 -38.75 -21.76
CA ASP A 426 4.57 -37.55 -21.00
C ASP A 426 5.27 -36.30 -21.54
N TYR A 427 6.52 -36.44 -22.00
CA TYR A 427 7.25 -35.37 -22.65
C TYR A 427 6.57 -34.94 -23.96
N ASN A 428 6.20 -35.90 -24.80
CA ASN A 428 5.49 -35.63 -26.06
C ASN A 428 4.10 -34.98 -25.79
N ALA A 429 3.39 -35.42 -24.76
CA ALA A 429 2.13 -34.81 -24.35
C ALA A 429 2.32 -33.35 -23.87
N LEU A 430 3.41 -33.06 -23.16
CA LEU A 430 3.78 -31.70 -22.73
C LEU A 430 4.06 -30.82 -23.94
N ILE A 431 4.85 -31.30 -24.91
CA ILE A 431 5.17 -30.56 -26.14
C ILE A 431 3.89 -30.25 -26.94
N GLU A 432 2.98 -31.20 -27.08
CA GLU A 432 1.69 -30.99 -27.75
C GLU A 432 0.84 -29.92 -27.05
N GLN A 433 0.87 -29.85 -25.72
CA GLN A 433 0.18 -28.82 -24.93
C GLN A 433 0.83 -27.44 -25.15
N LEU A 434 2.16 -27.35 -25.18
CA LEU A 434 2.89 -26.11 -25.39
C LEU A 434 2.73 -25.58 -26.83
N GLU A 435 2.54 -26.44 -27.83
CA GLU A 435 2.22 -26.03 -29.20
C GLU A 435 0.79 -25.46 -29.30
N LYS A 436 -0.17 -26.03 -28.54
CA LYS A 436 -1.55 -25.51 -28.47
C LYS A 436 -1.68 -24.22 -27.67
N HIS A 437 -0.76 -23.97 -26.72
CA HIS A 437 -0.76 -22.86 -25.80
C HIS A 437 0.62 -22.18 -25.75
N PRO A 438 1.02 -21.43 -26.80
CA PRO A 438 2.33 -20.80 -26.88
C PRO A 438 2.64 -19.84 -25.70
N GLU A 439 1.60 -19.28 -25.10
CA GLU A 439 1.70 -18.44 -23.90
C GLU A 439 2.27 -19.16 -22.68
N LEU A 440 2.12 -20.50 -22.62
CA LEU A 440 2.68 -21.31 -21.55
C LEU A 440 4.19 -21.53 -21.73
N LYS A 441 4.70 -21.48 -22.97
CA LYS A 441 6.13 -21.61 -23.29
C LYS A 441 6.93 -20.44 -22.70
N GLU A 442 6.39 -19.21 -22.79
CA GLU A 442 6.98 -18.01 -22.16
C GLU A 442 6.97 -18.07 -20.62
N LEU A 443 5.91 -18.68 -20.04
CA LEU A 443 5.78 -18.83 -18.59
C LEU A 443 6.75 -19.87 -18.01
N LEU A 444 7.12 -20.88 -18.79
CA LEU A 444 8.02 -21.92 -18.34
C LEU A 444 9.49 -21.53 -18.45
N ASP A 445 9.84 -20.49 -19.25
CA ASP A 445 11.21 -20.00 -19.47
C ASP A 445 12.20 -21.15 -19.76
N LEU A 446 11.73 -22.11 -20.57
CA LEU A 446 12.48 -23.32 -20.92
C LEU A 446 13.10 -23.17 -22.30
N GLU A 447 14.38 -23.39 -22.41
CA GLU A 447 15.04 -23.71 -23.67
C GLU A 447 14.62 -25.13 -24.07
N ILE A 448 13.54 -25.26 -24.83
CA ILE A 448 13.22 -26.54 -25.48
C ILE A 448 14.19 -26.63 -26.67
N VAL A 449 15.18 -27.49 -26.53
CA VAL A 449 16.08 -27.83 -27.61
C VAL A 449 15.24 -28.55 -28.69
N GLU A 450 14.97 -27.88 -29.81
CA GLU A 450 14.47 -28.53 -31.00
C GLU A 450 15.57 -29.47 -31.49
N GLU A 451 15.45 -30.77 -31.23
CA GLU A 451 16.29 -31.76 -31.92
C GLU A 451 15.92 -31.72 -33.38
N ASN A 452 16.92 -31.28 -34.21
CA ASN A 452 16.87 -31.34 -35.67
C ASN A 452 16.97 -32.77 -36.18
#